data_6eb2b43e4a0413816dc85d6fba5639fd
#
_entry.id   6eb2b43e4a0413816dc85d6fba5639fd
#
_cell.length_a   1.000
_cell.length_b   1.000
_cell.length_c   1.000
_cell.angle_alpha   90.00
_cell.angle_beta   90.00
_cell.angle_gamma   90.00
#
_symmetry.space_group_name_H-M   'P 1'
#
loop_
_entity.id
_entity.type
_entity.pdbx_description
1 polymer ?
#
loop_
_entity_poly.entity_id
_entity_poly.type
_entity_poly.pdbx_seq_one_letter_code
_entity_poly.pdbx_strand_id
1 'polypeptide(L)'
;MLSRPEDGWTVFQPGKENRYRLSYLTDVAVDWLTQAVHGLKTMDVFSVHGFSEPGRVICTVSFWSCYVIFEDDGPAPACEDITHLHISMIEFCKKLCRDIEENFDAWVHWDDDSLEEDGEEAVRARAEKLRALLDELKRLVGENEDCFLDGCFF
;
A
#
# COMPACT_ATOMS: atom_id res chain seq x y z
N MET A 1 0.88 -7.80 5.66
CA MET A 1 1.59 -7.12 4.55
C MET A 1 2.22 -5.82 5.03
N LEU A 2 1.44 -4.87 5.54
CA LEU A 2 1.98 -3.69 6.23
C LEU A 2 1.88 -3.88 7.74
N SER A 3 2.96 -3.55 8.48
CA SER A 3 2.92 -3.53 9.93
C SER A 3 2.22 -2.27 10.45
N ARG A 4 1.83 -2.30 11.74
CA ARG A 4 1.45 -1.08 12.43
C ARG A 4 2.56 -0.04 12.31
N PRO A 5 2.28 1.20 11.92
CA PRO A 5 3.29 2.25 11.88
C PRO A 5 3.68 2.71 13.29
N GLU A 6 4.96 2.94 13.49
CA GLU A 6 5.55 3.44 14.73
C GLU A 6 6.67 4.42 14.41
N ASP A 7 6.68 5.59 15.05
CA ASP A 7 7.73 6.61 14.91
C ASP A 7 8.05 6.95 13.43
N GLY A 8 7.04 7.10 12.60
CA GLY A 8 7.19 7.42 11.18
C GLY A 8 7.69 6.26 10.29
N TRP A 9 7.66 5.02 10.79
CA TRP A 9 8.09 3.84 10.04
C TRP A 9 7.03 2.74 10.04
N THR A 10 6.95 2.02 8.93
CA THR A 10 6.22 0.76 8.82
C THR A 10 7.10 -0.29 8.16
N VAL A 11 6.70 -1.54 8.21
CA VAL A 11 7.36 -2.65 7.51
C VAL A 11 6.41 -3.18 6.44
N PHE A 12 6.89 -3.19 5.21
CA PHE A 12 6.24 -3.87 4.10
C PHE A 12 6.85 -5.28 3.96
N GLN A 13 6.03 -6.27 4.18
CA GLN A 13 6.38 -7.68 4.00
C GLN A 13 5.34 -8.36 3.12
N PRO A 14 5.53 -8.31 1.78
CA PRO A 14 4.56 -8.89 0.85
C PRO A 14 4.55 -10.42 0.86
N GLY A 15 5.71 -11.04 1.10
CA GLY A 15 5.89 -12.48 1.19
C GLY A 15 6.55 -12.90 2.50
N LYS A 16 7.05 -14.13 2.58
CA LYS A 16 7.65 -14.67 3.81
C LYS A 16 9.08 -14.19 4.05
N GLU A 17 9.84 -13.90 3.01
CA GLU A 17 11.29 -13.71 3.06
C GLU A 17 11.71 -12.25 3.03
N ASN A 18 11.02 -11.40 2.26
CA ASN A 18 11.43 -10.03 2.01
C ASN A 18 10.70 -9.05 2.94
N ARG A 19 11.48 -8.25 3.66
CA ARG A 19 10.99 -7.21 4.56
C ARG A 19 11.66 -5.89 4.23
N TYR A 20 10.84 -4.85 4.04
CA TYR A 20 11.31 -3.50 3.72
C TYR A 20 10.77 -2.52 4.74
N ARG A 21 11.66 -1.72 5.34
CA ARG A 21 11.22 -0.60 6.19
C ARG A 21 10.86 0.57 5.27
N LEU A 22 9.70 1.16 5.50
CA LEU A 22 9.21 2.32 4.76
C LEU A 22 9.04 3.51 5.72
N SER A 23 9.60 4.65 5.33
CA SER A 23 9.55 5.88 6.11
C SER A 23 8.36 6.77 5.73
N TYR A 24 8.09 7.76 6.56
CA TYR A 24 7.04 8.77 6.38
C TYR A 24 7.26 9.73 5.21
N LEU A 25 8.38 9.69 4.51
CA LEU A 25 8.65 10.50 3.32
C LEU A 25 7.63 10.26 2.19
N THR A 26 6.96 9.14 2.21
CA THR A 26 5.78 8.85 1.39
C THR A 26 4.61 8.56 2.32
N ASP A 27 3.45 9.15 2.06
CA ASP A 27 2.23 8.80 2.80
C ASP A 27 1.71 7.44 2.33
N VAL A 28 2.31 6.38 2.87
CA VAL A 28 2.04 5.00 2.47
C VAL A 28 0.55 4.67 2.51
N ALA A 29 -0.16 5.02 3.58
CA ALA A 29 -1.57 4.66 3.71
C ALA A 29 -2.43 5.36 2.66
N VAL A 30 -2.32 6.68 2.55
CA VAL A 30 -3.13 7.46 1.59
C VAL A 30 -2.75 7.15 0.16
N ASP A 31 -1.47 7.08 -0.16
CA ASP A 31 -1.00 6.86 -1.52
C ASP A 31 -1.34 5.45 -2.01
N TRP A 32 -1.13 4.43 -1.16
CA TRP A 32 -1.39 3.05 -1.53
C TRP A 32 -2.89 2.77 -1.68
N LEU A 33 -3.73 3.30 -0.77
CA LEU A 33 -5.19 3.21 -0.92
C LEU A 33 -5.67 3.92 -2.20
N THR A 34 -5.11 5.10 -2.51
CA THR A 34 -5.47 5.85 -3.72
C THR A 34 -5.14 5.05 -4.97
N GLN A 35 -3.94 4.46 -5.05
CA GLN A 35 -3.54 3.64 -6.20
C GLN A 35 -4.39 2.36 -6.31
N ALA A 36 -4.67 1.70 -5.19
CA ALA A 36 -5.50 0.50 -5.17
C ALA A 36 -6.95 0.78 -5.58
N VAL A 37 -7.54 1.88 -5.11
CA VAL A 37 -8.87 2.35 -5.55
C VAL A 37 -8.88 2.59 -7.04
N HIS A 38 -7.88 3.31 -7.57
CA HIS A 38 -7.76 3.54 -9.01
C HIS A 38 -7.66 2.23 -9.79
N GLY A 39 -6.77 1.34 -9.38
CA GLY A 39 -6.56 0.05 -10.04
C GLY A 39 -7.82 -0.81 -10.11
N LEU A 40 -8.54 -0.98 -9.00
CA LEU A 40 -9.80 -1.76 -9.00
C LEU A 40 -10.94 -1.04 -9.72
N LYS A 41 -11.01 0.28 -9.67
CA LYS A 41 -12.06 1.05 -10.34
C LYS A 41 -11.93 1.03 -11.85
N THR A 42 -10.71 1.07 -12.36
CA THR A 42 -10.42 1.07 -13.81
C THR A 42 -10.09 -0.32 -14.35
N MET A 43 -9.92 -1.30 -13.47
CA MET A 43 -9.42 -2.63 -13.79
C MET A 43 -8.08 -2.54 -14.53
N ASP A 44 -7.15 -1.80 -13.96
CA ASP A 44 -5.82 -1.57 -14.54
C ASP A 44 -4.72 -1.91 -13.52
N VAL A 45 -3.54 -2.22 -14.03
CA VAL A 45 -2.34 -2.43 -13.22
C VAL A 45 -1.95 -1.14 -12.52
N PHE A 46 -1.58 -1.23 -11.25
CA PHE A 46 -1.11 -0.08 -10.50
C PHE A 46 0.21 -0.38 -9.77
N SER A 47 0.89 0.67 -9.36
CA SER A 47 2.11 0.55 -8.56
C SER A 47 2.01 1.39 -7.30
N VAL A 48 2.59 0.84 -6.23
CA VAL A 48 2.78 1.53 -4.95
C VAL A 48 4.26 1.58 -4.62
N HIS A 49 4.67 2.59 -3.87
CA HIS A 49 6.08 2.72 -3.48
C HIS A 49 6.23 3.30 -2.07
N GLY A 50 7.43 3.18 -1.53
CA GLY A 50 7.82 3.80 -0.26
C GLY A 50 9.33 3.91 -0.14
N PHE A 51 9.81 4.89 0.61
CA PHE A 51 11.24 5.12 0.84
C PHE A 51 11.78 4.31 2.01
N SER A 52 12.95 3.73 1.84
CA SER A 52 13.66 2.93 2.87
C SER A 52 14.84 3.68 3.50
N GLU A 53 15.21 4.82 2.98
CA GLU A 53 16.27 5.73 3.47
C GLU A 53 17.59 5.04 3.88
N PRO A 54 18.48 4.68 2.96
CA PRO A 54 18.41 5.01 1.53
C PRO A 54 17.59 4.00 0.71
N GLY A 55 17.26 4.40 -0.50
CA GLY A 55 16.56 3.57 -1.45
C GLY A 55 15.04 3.66 -1.34
N ARG A 56 14.39 2.93 -2.24
CA ARG A 56 12.93 2.83 -2.29
C ARG A 56 12.48 1.45 -2.74
N VAL A 57 11.30 1.07 -2.31
CA VAL A 57 10.59 -0.11 -2.76
C VAL A 57 9.49 0.30 -3.72
N ILE A 58 9.38 -0.41 -4.82
CA ILE A 58 8.27 -0.30 -5.78
C ILE A 58 7.58 -1.66 -5.84
N CYS A 59 6.26 -1.69 -5.67
CA CYS A 59 5.46 -2.89 -5.85
C CYS A 59 4.43 -2.64 -6.94
N THR A 60 4.59 -3.32 -8.08
CA THR A 60 3.61 -3.32 -9.16
C THR A 60 2.63 -4.46 -8.96
N VAL A 61 1.35 -4.12 -8.92
CA VAL A 61 0.24 -5.04 -8.70
C VAL A 61 -0.48 -5.27 -10.00
N SER A 62 -0.38 -6.48 -10.54
CA SER A 62 -1.15 -6.94 -11.69
C SER A 62 -2.31 -7.81 -11.24
N PHE A 63 -3.16 -8.25 -12.17
CA PHE A 63 -4.37 -9.01 -11.82
C PHE A 63 -4.07 -10.27 -10.99
N TRP A 64 -2.98 -10.99 -11.30
CA TRP A 64 -2.67 -12.29 -10.70
C TRP A 64 -1.35 -12.35 -9.93
N SER A 65 -0.56 -11.29 -9.98
CA SER A 65 0.78 -11.27 -9.42
C SER A 65 1.19 -9.89 -8.94
N CYS A 66 2.13 -9.86 -8.01
CA CYS A 66 2.86 -8.65 -7.62
C CYS A 66 4.34 -8.80 -7.95
N TYR A 67 4.96 -7.69 -8.34
CA TYR A 67 6.38 -7.60 -8.62
C TYR A 67 6.99 -6.54 -7.72
N VAL A 68 7.98 -6.92 -6.92
CA VAL A 68 8.63 -6.01 -5.97
C VAL A 68 10.06 -5.76 -6.41
N ILE A 69 10.43 -4.49 -6.51
CA ILE A 69 11.76 -4.02 -6.86
C ILE A 69 12.25 -3.12 -5.72
N PHE A 70 13.49 -3.35 -5.29
CA PHE A 70 14.21 -2.42 -4.42
C PHE A 70 15.24 -1.66 -5.25
N GLU A 71 15.18 -0.33 -5.18
CA GLU A 71 16.15 0.57 -5.81
C GLU A 71 16.90 1.33 -4.73
N ASP A 72 18.22 1.37 -4.83
CA ASP A 72 19.11 2.20 -4.02
C ASP A 72 19.94 3.14 -4.92
N ASP A 73 20.96 3.77 -4.38
CA ASP A 73 21.87 4.65 -5.12
C ASP A 73 22.89 3.88 -5.99
N GLY A 74 22.81 2.56 -6.00
CA GLY A 74 23.68 1.68 -6.77
C GLY A 74 23.24 1.50 -8.25
N PRO A 75 23.79 0.50 -8.94
CA PRO A 75 23.38 0.19 -10.30
C PRO A 75 21.92 -0.23 -10.37
N ALA A 76 21.29 -0.07 -11.55
CA ALA A 76 19.92 -0.50 -11.78
C ALA A 76 19.74 -1.98 -11.39
N PRO A 77 18.61 -2.33 -10.75
CA PRO A 77 18.31 -3.72 -10.40
C PRO A 77 18.34 -4.63 -11.62
N ALA A 78 18.94 -5.82 -11.47
CA ALA A 78 18.89 -6.85 -12.47
C ALA A 78 17.55 -7.62 -12.41
N CYS A 79 17.21 -8.39 -13.46
CA CYS A 79 15.97 -9.15 -13.47
C CYS A 79 15.86 -10.16 -12.31
N GLU A 80 16.97 -10.71 -11.86
CA GLU A 80 17.04 -11.61 -10.70
C GLU A 80 16.78 -10.94 -9.36
N ASP A 81 16.87 -9.61 -9.30
CA ASP A 81 16.57 -8.82 -8.09
C ASP A 81 15.08 -8.49 -7.96
N ILE A 82 14.29 -8.84 -8.95
CA ILE A 82 12.84 -8.63 -8.95
C ILE A 82 12.17 -9.82 -8.24
N THR A 83 11.46 -9.53 -7.15
CA THR A 83 10.68 -10.55 -6.45
C THR A 83 9.30 -10.67 -7.08
N HIS A 84 8.99 -11.84 -7.61
CA HIS A 84 7.67 -12.20 -8.13
C HIS A 84 6.87 -12.93 -7.05
N LEU A 85 5.65 -12.47 -6.80
CA LEU A 85 4.75 -13.03 -5.81
C LEU A 85 3.40 -13.37 -6.44
N HIS A 86 2.89 -14.56 -6.14
CA HIS A 86 1.55 -15.01 -6.54
C HIS A 86 0.50 -14.43 -5.59
N ILE A 87 0.33 -13.11 -5.64
CA ILE A 87 -0.67 -12.35 -4.89
C ILE A 87 -1.48 -11.60 -5.93
N SER A 88 -2.75 -11.93 -6.07
CA SER A 88 -3.65 -11.24 -6.99
C SER A 88 -3.94 -9.81 -6.53
N MET A 89 -4.38 -8.97 -7.46
CA MET A 89 -4.80 -7.59 -7.17
C MET A 89 -5.85 -7.56 -6.05
N ILE A 90 -6.83 -8.46 -6.10
CA ILE A 90 -7.88 -8.51 -5.07
C ILE A 90 -7.34 -8.92 -3.71
N GLU A 91 -6.40 -9.87 -3.65
CA GLU A 91 -5.74 -10.27 -2.41
C GLU A 91 -4.87 -9.16 -1.84
N PHE A 92 -4.13 -8.44 -2.71
CA PHE A 92 -3.35 -7.27 -2.30
C PHE A 92 -4.25 -6.21 -1.66
N CYS A 93 -5.36 -5.86 -2.32
CA CYS A 93 -6.32 -4.89 -1.83
C CYS A 93 -6.99 -5.31 -0.51
N LYS A 94 -7.33 -6.59 -0.36
CA LYS A 94 -7.88 -7.14 0.91
C LYS A 94 -6.89 -7.01 2.06
N LYS A 95 -5.63 -7.38 1.82
CA LYS A 95 -4.56 -7.27 2.82
C LYS A 95 -4.31 -5.81 3.19
N LEU A 96 -4.27 -4.91 2.21
CA LEU A 96 -4.11 -3.47 2.44
C LEU A 96 -5.24 -2.90 3.30
N CYS A 97 -6.50 -3.21 2.96
CA CYS A 97 -7.67 -2.80 3.75
C CYS A 97 -7.57 -3.27 5.20
N ARG A 98 -7.28 -4.55 5.41
CA ARG A 98 -7.16 -5.14 6.74
C ARG A 98 -6.08 -4.46 7.56
N ASP A 99 -4.87 -4.34 7.01
CA ASP A 99 -3.72 -3.84 7.75
C ASP A 99 -3.87 -2.36 8.14
N ILE A 100 -4.53 -1.55 7.28
CA ILE A 100 -4.85 -0.16 7.60
C ILE A 100 -6.01 -0.07 8.58
N GLU A 101 -7.07 -0.85 8.42
CA GLU A 101 -8.22 -0.82 9.30
C GLU A 101 -7.88 -1.26 10.74
N GLU A 102 -7.12 -2.34 10.89
CA GLU A 102 -6.67 -2.85 12.19
C GLU A 102 -5.80 -1.85 12.97
N ASN A 103 -5.10 -0.97 12.26
CA ASN A 103 -4.20 0.02 12.85
C ASN A 103 -4.58 1.45 12.45
N PHE A 104 -5.86 1.73 12.22
CA PHE A 104 -6.34 2.98 11.64
C PHE A 104 -5.84 4.22 12.36
N ASP A 105 -5.93 4.22 13.68
CA ASP A 105 -5.50 5.34 14.51
C ASP A 105 -3.98 5.61 14.39
N ALA A 106 -3.16 4.55 14.34
CA ALA A 106 -1.73 4.67 14.12
C ALA A 106 -1.41 5.22 12.71
N TRP A 107 -2.20 4.88 11.70
CA TRP A 107 -2.04 5.44 10.35
C TRP A 107 -2.48 6.89 10.23
N VAL A 108 -3.46 7.33 11.01
CA VAL A 108 -3.85 8.75 11.11
C VAL A 108 -2.69 9.58 11.67
N HIS A 109 -1.97 9.06 12.67
CA HIS A 109 -0.84 9.72 13.33
C HIS A 109 0.54 9.24 12.81
N TRP A 110 0.58 8.71 11.62
CA TRP A 110 1.76 8.12 10.99
C TRP A 110 2.99 9.04 10.95
N ASP A 111 2.78 10.34 10.83
CA ASP A 111 3.78 11.39 10.90
C ASP A 111 3.34 12.45 11.94
N ASP A 112 3.55 12.13 13.20
CA ASP A 112 3.16 12.99 14.31
C ASP A 112 3.88 14.35 14.28
N ASP A 113 5.13 14.40 13.80
CA ASP A 113 5.91 15.65 13.75
C ASP A 113 5.29 16.70 12.83
N SER A 114 4.73 16.26 11.68
CA SER A 114 4.06 17.18 10.76
C SER A 114 2.67 17.59 11.24
N LEU A 115 1.99 16.75 12.04
CA LEU A 115 0.66 17.01 12.56
C LEU A 115 0.66 17.92 13.80
N GLU A 116 1.74 17.95 14.57
CA GLU A 116 1.89 18.85 15.73
C GLU A 116 1.85 20.33 15.32
N GLU A 117 2.34 20.67 14.12
CA GLU A 117 2.30 22.04 13.58
C GLU A 117 0.90 22.44 13.09
N ASP A 118 0.10 21.51 12.58
CA ASP A 118 -1.18 21.76 11.93
C ASP A 118 -2.41 21.55 12.84
N GLY A 119 -2.24 20.94 14.01
CA GLY A 119 -3.25 20.80 15.04
C GLY A 119 -4.37 19.80 14.78
N GLU A 120 -5.40 19.81 15.62
CA GLU A 120 -6.51 18.84 15.64
C GLU A 120 -7.32 18.82 14.32
N GLU A 121 -7.40 19.94 13.61
CA GLU A 121 -8.16 20.04 12.36
C GLU A 121 -7.50 19.23 11.24
N ALA A 122 -6.17 19.27 11.13
CA ALA A 122 -5.41 18.49 10.17
C ALA A 122 -5.50 16.98 10.44
N VAL A 123 -5.45 16.59 11.72
CA VAL A 123 -5.65 15.19 12.13
C VAL A 123 -7.04 14.69 11.73
N ARG A 124 -8.07 15.50 11.97
CA ARG A 124 -9.45 15.17 11.58
C ARG A 124 -9.58 15.03 10.06
N ALA A 125 -9.08 15.99 9.30
CA ALA A 125 -9.14 15.98 7.84
C ALA A 125 -8.42 14.75 7.27
N ARG A 126 -7.26 14.38 7.84
CA ARG A 126 -6.53 13.18 7.47
C ARG A 126 -7.33 11.90 7.78
N ALA A 127 -7.92 11.82 8.98
CA ALA A 127 -8.75 10.68 9.37
C ALA A 127 -9.96 10.51 8.44
N GLU A 128 -10.64 11.59 8.09
CA GLU A 128 -11.76 11.57 7.14
C GLU A 128 -11.33 11.10 5.74
N LYS A 129 -10.22 11.62 5.23
CA LYS A 129 -9.67 11.20 3.93
C LYS A 129 -9.28 9.73 3.91
N LEU A 130 -8.57 9.28 4.95
CA LEU A 130 -8.14 7.89 5.08
C LEU A 130 -9.34 6.94 5.18
N ARG A 131 -10.36 7.32 5.94
CA ARG A 131 -11.61 6.56 6.09
C ARG A 131 -12.35 6.46 4.76
N ALA A 132 -12.49 7.58 4.03
CA ALA A 132 -13.18 7.59 2.74
C ALA A 132 -12.50 6.68 1.71
N LEU A 133 -11.16 6.70 1.64
CA LEU A 133 -10.39 5.83 0.75
C LEU A 133 -10.53 4.35 1.13
N LEU A 134 -10.45 4.06 2.43
CA LEU A 134 -10.59 2.69 2.95
C LEU A 134 -11.99 2.11 2.65
N ASP A 135 -13.05 2.88 2.90
CA ASP A 135 -14.43 2.47 2.64
C ASP A 135 -14.68 2.26 1.15
N GLU A 136 -14.14 3.14 0.29
CA GLU A 136 -14.23 2.99 -1.17
C GLU A 136 -13.48 1.74 -1.65
N LEU A 137 -12.28 1.48 -1.15
CA LEU A 137 -11.53 0.28 -1.52
C LEU A 137 -12.26 -1.00 -1.06
N LYS A 138 -12.80 -1.00 0.15
CA LYS A 138 -13.60 -2.14 0.67
C LYS A 138 -14.83 -2.40 -0.21
N ARG A 139 -15.52 -1.35 -0.63
CA ARG A 139 -16.66 -1.45 -1.56
C ARG A 139 -16.23 -2.07 -2.90
N LEU A 140 -15.16 -1.56 -3.51
CA LEU A 140 -14.62 -2.07 -4.78
C LEU A 140 -14.15 -3.53 -4.67
N VAL A 141 -13.52 -3.90 -3.57
CA VAL A 141 -13.14 -5.29 -3.28
C VAL A 141 -14.38 -6.18 -3.29
N GLY A 142 -15.44 -5.81 -2.57
CA GLY A 142 -16.68 -6.58 -2.53
C GLY A 142 -17.36 -6.71 -3.90
N GLU A 143 -17.32 -5.67 -4.73
CA GLU A 143 -17.92 -5.70 -6.07
C GLU A 143 -17.13 -6.53 -7.09
N ASN A 144 -15.82 -6.67 -6.91
CA ASN A 144 -14.93 -7.31 -7.89
C ASN A 144 -14.40 -8.69 -7.45
N GLU A 145 -14.70 -9.12 -6.24
CA GLU A 145 -14.17 -10.38 -5.71
C GLU A 145 -14.48 -11.58 -6.59
N ASP A 146 -15.73 -11.70 -7.03
CA ASP A 146 -16.19 -12.80 -7.88
C ASP A 146 -15.49 -12.84 -9.24
N CYS A 147 -15.18 -11.68 -9.81
CA CYS A 147 -14.44 -11.59 -11.07
C CYS A 147 -13.05 -12.25 -11.00
N PHE A 148 -12.36 -12.12 -9.85
CA PHE A 148 -11.07 -12.73 -9.65
C PHE A 148 -11.15 -14.23 -9.33
N LEU A 149 -12.28 -14.70 -8.82
CA LEU A 149 -12.53 -16.14 -8.58
C LEU A 149 -12.89 -16.89 -9.86
N ASP A 150 -13.70 -16.28 -10.71
CA ASP A 150 -14.28 -16.93 -11.90
C ASP A 150 -13.44 -16.74 -13.17
N GLY A 151 -12.31 -16.03 -13.10
CA GLY A 151 -11.46 -15.77 -14.27
C GLY A 151 -12.14 -14.94 -15.36
N CYS A 152 -13.05 -14.03 -14.99
CA CYS A 152 -13.88 -13.25 -15.92
C CYS A 152 -13.12 -12.30 -16.85
N PHE A 153 -11.78 -12.24 -16.77
CA PHE A 153 -10.94 -11.34 -17.59
C PHE A 153 -10.40 -11.98 -18.87
N PHE A 154 -10.86 -13.16 -19.20
CA PHE A 154 -10.41 -13.90 -20.39
C PHE A 154 -11.59 -14.37 -21.23
#